data_f047c50de59f96fb95c68fb5b686bdd8
#
_entry.id   f047c50de59f96fb95c68fb5b686bdd8
#
_cell.length_a   1.000
_cell.length_b   1.000
_cell.length_c   1.000
_cell.angle_alpha   90.00
_cell.angle_beta   90.00
_cell.angle_gamma   90.00
#
_symmetry.space_group_name_H-M   'P 1'
#
loop_
_entity.id
_entity.type
_entity.pdbx_description
1 polymer ?
#
loop_
_entity_poly.entity_id
_entity_poly.type
_entity_poly.pdbx_seq_one_letter_code
_entity_poly.pdbx_strand_id
1 'polypeptide(L)'
;MKIGLFGGSFNPVHNGHIKIAEYAYKTLELDKIFFIPTASSPFKKDKVVASAEHRVNMLNLALEKFNGNAEVSMFEIKRGGVSYTYETIRYFKQKYPNDELFFIMGSDLVSKFNKWEYADEISQSAKFVVYKRSKNFNKMNAKKYNMLLINNPIFEESSTAVREGVLHFASENVNKYIGCNFLYAKEIIHSVLSAKRAKHCVAAAEFAAELAKTVKYNARDAYYAGLFHDVCKELSEDESRSFIVQFGLNGYNKNIYPKHKLHQTCGALWVKHIYMNNNAEIYNSILVHTTLNNDLGILDKIVFIADKICDGRAFEGVQKLRKLVMSDFDLGFKEVVKRAYEYNIEKGVQFDDEQLKIYKKWMN
;
A
#
# COMPACT_ATOMS: atom_id res chain seq x y z
N MET A 1 -17.10 -9.10 -33.48
CA MET A 1 -16.78 -8.07 -32.46
C MET A 1 -15.31 -7.74 -32.46
N LYS A 2 -14.96 -6.53 -32.04
CA LYS A 2 -13.57 -6.12 -31.74
C LYS A 2 -13.32 -6.28 -30.24
N ILE A 3 -12.46 -7.19 -29.85
CA ILE A 3 -12.23 -7.55 -28.44
C ILE A 3 -10.82 -7.15 -28.01
N GLY A 4 -10.72 -6.27 -26.99
CA GLY A 4 -9.47 -5.91 -26.35
C GLY A 4 -9.04 -6.93 -25.28
N LEU A 5 -7.77 -7.31 -25.27
CA LEU A 5 -7.15 -8.17 -24.27
C LEU A 5 -6.04 -7.37 -23.58
N PHE A 6 -6.24 -7.00 -22.32
CA PHE A 6 -5.28 -6.22 -21.56
C PHE A 6 -4.68 -7.04 -20.41
N GLY A 7 -3.55 -7.67 -20.70
CA GLY A 7 -2.81 -8.48 -19.72
C GLY A 7 -1.92 -7.65 -18.81
N GLY A 8 -1.85 -8.03 -17.53
CA GLY A 8 -1.00 -7.36 -16.58
C GLY A 8 -0.96 -8.00 -15.20
N SER A 9 0.05 -7.65 -14.39
CA SER A 9 0.10 -8.11 -12.99
C SER A 9 -0.97 -7.42 -12.14
N PHE A 10 -1.31 -6.16 -12.44
CA PHE A 10 -2.24 -5.31 -11.69
C PHE A 10 -2.00 -5.37 -10.17
N ASN A 11 -0.78 -5.06 -9.76
CA ASN A 11 -0.31 -5.17 -8.37
C ASN A 11 0.15 -3.81 -7.80
N PRO A 12 -0.79 -2.90 -7.47
CA PRO A 12 -2.21 -2.90 -7.82
C PRO A 12 -2.52 -2.38 -9.22
N VAL A 13 -3.79 -2.47 -9.63
CA VAL A 13 -4.34 -1.64 -10.71
C VAL A 13 -4.26 -0.16 -10.30
N HIS A 14 -4.03 0.74 -11.27
CA HIS A 14 -3.94 2.18 -11.06
C HIS A 14 -4.61 2.96 -12.20
N ASN A 15 -4.82 4.26 -12.00
CA ASN A 15 -5.52 5.12 -12.95
C ASN A 15 -4.91 5.09 -14.35
N GLY A 16 -3.59 4.95 -14.48
CA GLY A 16 -2.91 4.81 -15.76
C GLY A 16 -3.34 3.56 -16.54
N HIS A 17 -3.61 2.42 -15.88
CA HIS A 17 -4.17 1.25 -16.54
C HIS A 17 -5.57 1.53 -17.10
N ILE A 18 -6.41 2.19 -16.32
CA ILE A 18 -7.78 2.52 -16.73
C ILE A 18 -7.77 3.52 -17.90
N LYS A 19 -6.99 4.60 -17.79
CA LYS A 19 -6.84 5.60 -18.87
C LYS A 19 -6.36 4.97 -20.19
N ILE A 20 -5.39 4.05 -20.13
CA ILE A 20 -4.91 3.33 -21.33
C ILE A 20 -6.00 2.46 -21.92
N ALA A 21 -6.74 1.73 -21.09
CA ALA A 21 -7.81 0.86 -21.56
C ALA A 21 -8.96 1.67 -22.19
N GLU A 22 -9.36 2.77 -21.57
CA GLU A 22 -10.39 3.70 -22.13
C GLU A 22 -9.92 4.32 -23.45
N TYR A 23 -8.65 4.73 -23.52
CA TYR A 23 -8.07 5.27 -24.74
C TYR A 23 -8.06 4.25 -25.87
N ALA A 24 -7.64 2.99 -25.58
CA ALA A 24 -7.66 1.90 -26.53
C ALA A 24 -9.11 1.54 -26.93
N TYR A 25 -10.03 1.46 -25.98
CA TYR A 25 -11.44 1.16 -26.20
C TYR A 25 -12.08 2.12 -27.21
N LYS A 26 -11.83 3.43 -27.00
CA LYS A 26 -12.35 4.48 -27.88
C LYS A 26 -11.64 4.51 -29.25
N THR A 27 -10.29 4.47 -29.28
CA THR A 27 -9.52 4.63 -30.50
C THR A 27 -9.65 3.46 -31.47
N LEU A 28 -9.82 2.24 -30.96
CA LEU A 28 -9.97 1.04 -31.75
C LEU A 28 -11.44 0.66 -31.96
N GLU A 29 -12.36 1.41 -31.38
CA GLU A 29 -13.81 1.13 -31.38
C GLU A 29 -14.09 -0.30 -30.92
N LEU A 30 -13.54 -0.65 -29.73
CA LEU A 30 -13.73 -1.99 -29.19
C LEU A 30 -15.15 -2.20 -28.69
N ASP A 31 -15.72 -3.36 -28.95
CA ASP A 31 -17.03 -3.77 -28.41
C ASP A 31 -16.92 -4.22 -26.95
N LYS A 32 -15.74 -4.78 -26.59
CA LYS A 32 -15.45 -5.29 -25.24
C LYS A 32 -13.94 -5.28 -24.96
N ILE A 33 -13.58 -5.10 -23.68
CA ILE A 33 -12.20 -5.26 -23.22
C ILE A 33 -12.13 -6.20 -22.01
N PHE A 34 -11.21 -7.17 -22.05
CA PHE A 34 -10.91 -8.04 -20.93
C PHE A 34 -9.63 -7.59 -20.23
N PHE A 35 -9.69 -7.35 -18.93
CA PHE A 35 -8.54 -7.22 -18.06
C PHE A 35 -8.14 -8.60 -17.58
N ILE A 36 -6.90 -9.01 -17.85
CA ILE A 36 -6.42 -10.38 -17.62
C ILE A 36 -5.29 -10.34 -16.59
N PRO A 37 -5.60 -10.50 -15.27
CA PRO A 37 -4.58 -10.54 -14.25
C PRO A 37 -3.75 -11.81 -14.36
N THR A 38 -2.42 -11.66 -14.39
CA THR A 38 -1.48 -12.79 -14.47
C THR A 38 -1.55 -13.66 -13.22
N ALA A 39 -1.50 -15.00 -13.36
CA ALA A 39 -1.34 -15.90 -12.23
C ALA A 39 0.07 -15.74 -11.64
N SER A 40 1.11 -15.96 -12.43
CA SER A 40 2.51 -15.69 -12.12
C SER A 40 3.20 -15.12 -13.35
N SER A 41 3.91 -13.99 -13.17
CA SER A 41 4.61 -13.37 -14.29
C SER A 41 5.97 -14.04 -14.52
N PRO A 42 6.31 -14.46 -15.74
CA PRO A 42 7.61 -15.05 -16.06
C PRO A 42 8.79 -14.09 -15.80
N PHE A 43 8.50 -12.79 -15.72
CA PHE A 43 9.49 -11.72 -15.53
C PHE A 43 9.63 -11.21 -14.09
N LYS A 44 8.86 -11.75 -13.12
CA LYS A 44 8.77 -11.22 -11.73
C LYS A 44 8.80 -12.33 -10.67
N LYS A 45 9.61 -13.38 -10.86
CA LYS A 45 9.65 -14.56 -9.99
C LYS A 45 9.93 -14.27 -8.51
N ASP A 46 10.67 -13.19 -8.19
CA ASP A 46 11.16 -12.92 -6.83
C ASP A 46 10.49 -11.70 -6.16
N LYS A 47 9.41 -11.16 -6.71
CA LYS A 47 8.72 -10.01 -6.13
C LYS A 47 7.49 -10.45 -5.33
N VAL A 48 7.36 -9.93 -4.10
CA VAL A 48 6.12 -10.07 -3.32
C VAL A 48 4.99 -9.43 -4.12
N VAL A 49 3.98 -10.23 -4.41
CA VAL A 49 2.79 -9.81 -5.16
C VAL A 49 1.58 -10.07 -4.29
N ALA A 50 0.65 -9.12 -4.22
CA ALA A 50 -0.63 -9.33 -3.57
C ALA A 50 -1.32 -10.57 -4.18
N SER A 51 -2.06 -11.32 -3.38
CA SER A 51 -2.75 -12.53 -3.84
C SER A 51 -3.60 -12.27 -5.09
N ALA A 52 -3.84 -13.31 -5.86
CA ALA A 52 -4.70 -13.21 -7.04
C ALA A 52 -6.08 -12.64 -6.68
N GLU A 53 -6.64 -13.05 -5.54
CA GLU A 53 -7.90 -12.55 -5.02
C GLU A 53 -7.87 -11.04 -4.79
N HIS A 54 -6.87 -10.52 -4.08
CA HIS A 54 -6.75 -9.08 -3.85
C HIS A 54 -6.62 -8.30 -5.16
N ARG A 55 -5.84 -8.81 -6.13
CA ARG A 55 -5.65 -8.13 -7.42
C ARG A 55 -6.92 -8.09 -8.26
N VAL A 56 -7.70 -9.19 -8.24
CA VAL A 56 -9.00 -9.28 -8.91
C VAL A 56 -10.02 -8.34 -8.26
N ASN A 57 -10.09 -8.31 -6.92
CA ASN A 57 -10.99 -7.42 -6.21
C ASN A 57 -10.68 -5.95 -6.51
N MET A 58 -9.39 -5.57 -6.49
CA MET A 58 -8.97 -4.21 -6.87
C MET A 58 -9.30 -3.88 -8.33
N LEU A 59 -9.15 -4.84 -9.27
CA LEU A 59 -9.56 -4.65 -10.67
C LEU A 59 -11.07 -4.41 -10.78
N ASN A 60 -11.90 -5.23 -10.14
CA ASN A 60 -13.35 -5.06 -10.17
C ASN A 60 -13.76 -3.67 -9.65
N LEU A 61 -13.19 -3.24 -8.52
CA LEU A 61 -13.42 -1.89 -7.96
C LEU A 61 -12.96 -0.77 -8.91
N ALA A 62 -11.85 -0.95 -9.61
CA ALA A 62 -11.37 0.03 -10.58
C ALA A 62 -12.28 0.13 -11.81
N LEU A 63 -12.91 -0.98 -12.20
CA LEU A 63 -13.78 -1.05 -13.37
C LEU A 63 -15.22 -0.56 -13.13
N GLU A 64 -15.64 -0.35 -11.87
CA GLU A 64 -16.99 0.19 -11.57
C GLU A 64 -17.30 1.51 -12.30
N LYS A 65 -16.27 2.31 -12.57
CA LYS A 65 -16.38 3.61 -13.25
C LYS A 65 -15.81 3.59 -14.68
N PHE A 66 -15.51 2.40 -15.22
CA PHE A 66 -15.00 2.29 -16.59
C PHE A 66 -16.05 2.69 -17.60
N ASN A 67 -15.70 3.59 -18.50
CA ASN A 67 -16.61 4.06 -19.53
C ASN A 67 -16.56 3.12 -20.74
N GLY A 68 -17.31 2.03 -20.68
CA GLY A 68 -17.39 1.02 -21.74
C GLY A 68 -17.69 -0.37 -21.22
N ASN A 69 -17.64 -1.37 -22.08
CA ASN A 69 -17.86 -2.77 -21.72
C ASN A 69 -16.53 -3.44 -21.32
N ALA A 70 -16.24 -3.49 -20.02
CA ALA A 70 -15.03 -4.09 -19.46
C ALA A 70 -15.35 -5.23 -18.51
N GLU A 71 -14.51 -6.26 -18.53
CA GLU A 71 -14.66 -7.46 -17.68
C GLU A 71 -13.28 -7.98 -17.22
N VAL A 72 -13.21 -8.52 -16.00
CA VAL A 72 -12.03 -9.22 -15.51
C VAL A 72 -12.08 -10.68 -15.95
N SER A 73 -11.10 -11.12 -16.74
CA SER A 73 -10.97 -12.52 -17.11
C SER A 73 -10.15 -13.29 -16.08
N MET A 74 -10.75 -14.33 -15.52
CA MET A 74 -10.10 -15.23 -14.56
C MET A 74 -9.29 -16.35 -15.21
N PHE A 75 -9.11 -16.34 -16.54
CA PHE A 75 -8.49 -17.43 -17.28
C PHE A 75 -7.11 -17.81 -16.75
N GLU A 76 -6.17 -16.85 -16.69
CA GLU A 76 -4.80 -17.15 -16.27
C GLU A 76 -4.74 -17.57 -14.79
N ILE A 77 -5.54 -16.93 -13.92
CA ILE A 77 -5.61 -17.27 -12.49
C ILE A 77 -6.16 -18.68 -12.28
N LYS A 78 -7.25 -19.05 -12.97
CA LYS A 78 -7.84 -20.39 -12.86
C LYS A 78 -6.92 -21.47 -13.43
N ARG A 79 -6.21 -21.17 -14.51
CA ARG A 79 -5.22 -22.07 -15.08
C ARG A 79 -4.05 -22.29 -14.11
N GLY A 80 -3.63 -21.25 -13.39
CA GLY A 80 -2.46 -21.29 -12.52
C GLY A 80 -1.12 -21.32 -13.28
N GLY A 81 -0.03 -21.45 -12.55
CA GLY A 81 1.31 -21.52 -13.11
C GLY A 81 1.80 -20.22 -13.75
N VAL A 82 2.78 -20.31 -14.64
CA VAL A 82 3.34 -19.16 -15.35
C VAL A 82 2.40 -18.71 -16.46
N SER A 83 2.12 -17.42 -16.53
CA SER A 83 1.22 -16.81 -17.52
C SER A 83 1.97 -16.51 -18.81
N TYR A 84 1.74 -17.31 -19.85
CA TYR A 84 2.25 -17.09 -21.19
C TYR A 84 1.18 -16.49 -22.11
N THR A 85 1.53 -15.43 -22.84
CA THR A 85 0.59 -14.71 -23.71
C THR A 85 -0.01 -15.60 -24.80
N TYR A 86 0.75 -16.59 -25.34
CA TYR A 86 0.23 -17.47 -26.37
C TYR A 86 -0.95 -18.32 -25.90
N GLU A 87 -0.94 -18.78 -24.64
CA GLU A 87 -2.04 -19.55 -24.07
C GLU A 87 -3.30 -18.69 -23.95
N THR A 88 -3.11 -17.43 -23.52
CA THR A 88 -4.20 -16.46 -23.41
C THR A 88 -4.81 -16.18 -24.79
N ILE A 89 -4.00 -15.90 -25.80
CA ILE A 89 -4.49 -15.63 -27.16
C ILE A 89 -5.20 -16.85 -27.75
N ARG A 90 -4.62 -18.06 -27.62
CA ARG A 90 -5.27 -19.29 -28.06
C ARG A 90 -6.63 -19.52 -27.42
N TYR A 91 -6.72 -19.33 -26.08
CA TYR A 91 -7.98 -19.41 -25.34
C TYR A 91 -9.03 -18.45 -25.88
N PHE A 92 -8.68 -17.17 -26.05
CA PHE A 92 -9.63 -16.18 -26.55
C PHE A 92 -9.99 -16.42 -28.02
N LYS A 93 -9.06 -16.88 -28.86
CA LYS A 93 -9.32 -17.23 -30.25
C LYS A 93 -10.26 -18.40 -30.36
N GLN A 94 -10.13 -19.42 -29.50
CA GLN A 94 -11.07 -20.54 -29.45
C GLN A 94 -12.46 -20.11 -28.96
N LYS A 95 -12.52 -19.22 -27.95
CA LYS A 95 -13.77 -18.74 -27.39
C LYS A 95 -14.51 -17.77 -28.31
N TYR A 96 -13.78 -17.03 -29.12
CA TYR A 96 -14.28 -15.98 -30.04
C TYR A 96 -13.68 -16.19 -31.44
N PRO A 97 -14.03 -17.26 -32.16
CA PRO A 97 -13.35 -17.68 -33.41
C PRO A 97 -13.51 -16.68 -34.55
N ASN A 98 -14.65 -15.96 -34.58
CA ASN A 98 -15.00 -15.03 -35.64
C ASN A 98 -14.74 -13.56 -35.27
N ASP A 99 -14.20 -13.31 -34.08
CA ASP A 99 -13.98 -11.96 -33.57
C ASP A 99 -12.52 -11.52 -33.77
N GLU A 100 -12.35 -10.20 -33.84
CA GLU A 100 -11.04 -9.58 -34.00
C GLU A 100 -10.43 -9.29 -32.62
N LEU A 101 -9.28 -9.90 -32.34
CA LEU A 101 -8.59 -9.77 -31.06
C LEU A 101 -7.51 -8.68 -31.10
N PHE A 102 -7.51 -7.78 -30.13
CA PHE A 102 -6.52 -6.72 -29.95
C PHE A 102 -5.80 -6.91 -28.60
N PHE A 103 -4.51 -7.33 -28.64
CA PHE A 103 -3.71 -7.50 -27.42
C PHE A 103 -2.99 -6.20 -27.08
N ILE A 104 -3.37 -5.58 -25.94
CA ILE A 104 -2.89 -4.28 -25.48
C ILE A 104 -1.67 -4.46 -24.59
N MET A 105 -0.53 -3.84 -24.96
CA MET A 105 0.73 -3.97 -24.23
C MET A 105 1.50 -2.63 -24.17
N GLY A 106 2.37 -2.50 -23.15
CA GLY A 106 3.24 -1.33 -23.02
C GLY A 106 4.45 -1.36 -23.97
N SER A 107 4.92 -0.19 -24.36
CA SER A 107 6.10 -0.03 -25.22
C SER A 107 7.39 -0.60 -24.64
N ASP A 108 7.47 -0.77 -23.31
CA ASP A 108 8.58 -1.40 -22.60
C ASP A 108 8.75 -2.89 -22.91
N LEU A 109 7.69 -3.54 -23.38
CA LEU A 109 7.71 -4.97 -23.75
C LEU A 109 8.10 -5.22 -25.22
N VAL A 110 7.98 -4.21 -26.07
CA VAL A 110 8.21 -4.33 -27.53
C VAL A 110 9.59 -4.88 -27.87
N SER A 111 10.64 -4.37 -27.22
CA SER A 111 12.02 -4.78 -27.50
C SER A 111 12.31 -6.26 -27.23
N LYS A 112 11.49 -6.88 -26.37
CA LYS A 112 11.63 -8.28 -25.96
C LYS A 112 10.61 -9.21 -26.64
N PHE A 113 9.72 -8.70 -27.45
CA PHE A 113 8.60 -9.46 -28.02
C PHE A 113 9.06 -10.66 -28.86
N ASN A 114 10.15 -10.53 -29.62
CA ASN A 114 10.73 -11.62 -30.40
C ASN A 114 11.27 -12.80 -29.56
N LYS A 115 11.35 -12.64 -28.23
CA LYS A 115 11.73 -13.68 -27.27
C LYS A 115 10.49 -14.34 -26.60
N TRP A 116 9.30 -13.86 -26.93
CA TRP A 116 8.08 -14.48 -26.43
C TRP A 116 7.86 -15.82 -27.10
N GLU A 117 7.35 -16.78 -26.34
CA GLU A 117 7.01 -18.08 -26.90
C GLU A 117 5.92 -17.92 -27.97
N TYR A 118 6.13 -18.56 -29.12
CA TYR A 118 5.24 -18.50 -30.26
C TYR A 118 4.96 -17.07 -30.80
N ALA A 119 5.94 -16.15 -30.73
CA ALA A 119 5.78 -14.75 -31.12
C ALA A 119 5.20 -14.58 -32.55
N ASP A 120 5.66 -15.39 -33.51
CA ASP A 120 5.19 -15.33 -34.91
C ASP A 120 3.72 -15.78 -35.01
N GLU A 121 3.33 -16.87 -34.31
CA GLU A 121 1.95 -17.40 -34.29
C GLU A 121 0.98 -16.40 -33.67
N ILE A 122 1.33 -15.85 -32.48
CA ILE A 122 0.42 -14.95 -31.76
C ILE A 122 0.25 -13.61 -32.48
N SER A 123 1.27 -13.13 -33.20
CA SER A 123 1.18 -11.90 -34.00
C SER A 123 0.25 -12.03 -35.22
N GLN A 124 -0.01 -13.26 -35.67
CA GLN A 124 -0.99 -13.55 -36.73
C GLN A 124 -2.39 -13.79 -36.16
N SER A 125 -2.47 -14.24 -34.90
CA SER A 125 -3.75 -14.58 -34.25
C SER A 125 -4.45 -13.40 -33.60
N ALA A 126 -3.72 -12.35 -33.22
CA ALA A 126 -4.24 -11.12 -32.64
C ALA A 126 -3.46 -9.89 -33.10
N LYS A 127 -4.12 -8.73 -33.22
CA LYS A 127 -3.47 -7.47 -33.47
C LYS A 127 -2.83 -6.94 -32.18
N PHE A 128 -1.51 -6.81 -32.16
CA PHE A 128 -0.81 -6.24 -30.99
C PHE A 128 -0.87 -4.72 -31.03
N VAL A 129 -1.35 -4.15 -29.91
CA VAL A 129 -1.57 -2.70 -29.74
C VAL A 129 -0.63 -2.19 -28.68
N VAL A 130 0.28 -1.29 -29.07
CA VAL A 130 1.33 -0.77 -28.20
C VAL A 130 0.98 0.63 -27.74
N TYR A 131 0.80 0.82 -26.44
CA TYR A 131 0.70 2.14 -25.83
C TYR A 131 2.07 2.64 -25.34
N LYS A 132 2.28 3.94 -25.46
CA LYS A 132 3.55 4.59 -25.07
C LYS A 132 3.63 4.70 -23.55
N ARG A 133 4.73 4.19 -22.97
CA ARG A 133 5.14 4.43 -21.56
C ARG A 133 6.29 5.42 -21.46
N SER A 134 7.01 5.67 -22.56
CA SER A 134 8.09 6.64 -22.68
C SER A 134 8.07 7.31 -24.04
N LYS A 135 8.71 8.50 -24.13
CA LYS A 135 8.81 9.24 -25.40
C LYS A 135 9.52 8.43 -26.49
N ASN A 136 10.55 7.71 -26.10
CA ASN A 136 11.37 6.91 -27.02
C ASN A 136 11.41 5.45 -26.60
N PHE A 137 11.21 4.54 -27.56
CA PHE A 137 11.40 3.11 -27.40
C PHE A 137 11.83 2.49 -28.73
N ASN A 138 12.46 1.30 -28.67
CA ASN A 138 12.87 0.58 -29.86
C ASN A 138 11.67 0.02 -30.61
N LYS A 139 11.48 0.43 -31.86
CA LYS A 139 10.33 0.05 -32.70
C LYS A 139 10.60 -1.12 -33.66
N MET A 140 11.77 -1.77 -33.60
CA MET A 140 12.13 -2.84 -34.56
C MET A 140 11.09 -3.95 -34.55
N ASN A 141 10.77 -4.49 -33.39
CA ASN A 141 9.77 -5.56 -33.29
C ASN A 141 8.35 -5.06 -33.61
N ALA A 142 8.02 -3.78 -33.30
CA ALA A 142 6.72 -3.22 -33.69
C ALA A 142 6.56 -3.21 -35.22
N LYS A 143 7.61 -2.89 -35.96
CA LYS A 143 7.62 -2.95 -37.44
C LYS A 143 7.60 -4.40 -37.92
N LYS A 144 8.46 -5.28 -37.37
CA LYS A 144 8.54 -6.70 -37.77
C LYS A 144 7.20 -7.41 -37.64
N TYR A 145 6.48 -7.19 -36.55
CA TYR A 145 5.23 -7.87 -36.21
C TYR A 145 3.97 -7.04 -36.53
N ASN A 146 4.11 -5.99 -37.32
CA ASN A 146 3.01 -5.11 -37.75
C ASN A 146 2.11 -4.64 -36.59
N MET A 147 2.73 -4.20 -35.47
CA MET A 147 2.00 -3.77 -34.27
C MET A 147 1.39 -2.37 -34.48
N LEU A 148 0.20 -2.15 -33.96
CA LEU A 148 -0.47 -0.84 -33.95
C LEU A 148 0.11 0.02 -32.82
N LEU A 149 0.64 1.21 -33.15
CA LEU A 149 1.17 2.14 -32.16
C LEU A 149 0.07 3.16 -31.80
N ILE A 150 -0.38 3.14 -30.55
CA ILE A 150 -1.32 4.16 -30.05
C ILE A 150 -0.55 5.45 -29.72
N ASN A 151 -1.10 6.59 -30.17
CA ASN A 151 -0.54 7.90 -29.82
C ASN A 151 -1.19 8.46 -28.55
N ASN A 152 -1.07 7.74 -27.44
CA ASN A 152 -1.59 8.16 -26.15
C ASN A 152 -0.67 9.18 -25.46
N PRO A 153 -1.21 10.01 -24.53
CA PRO A 153 -0.41 10.74 -23.56
C PRO A 153 0.42 9.78 -22.69
N ILE A 154 1.57 10.23 -22.21
CA ILE A 154 2.35 9.46 -21.24
C ILE A 154 1.70 9.67 -19.88
N PHE A 155 1.36 8.57 -19.22
CA PHE A 155 0.80 8.57 -17.89
C PHE A 155 1.89 8.22 -16.87
N GLU A 156 1.99 9.02 -15.80
CA GLU A 156 3.03 8.88 -14.78
C GLU A 156 2.71 7.77 -13.76
N GLU A 157 1.45 7.38 -13.69
CA GLU A 157 0.98 6.38 -12.73
C GLU A 157 1.66 5.03 -12.95
N SER A 158 2.11 4.43 -11.87
CA SER A 158 2.70 3.09 -11.88
C SER A 158 2.33 2.30 -10.63
N SER A 159 2.22 0.98 -10.78
CA SER A 159 1.99 0.09 -9.63
C SER A 159 3.13 0.18 -8.60
N THR A 160 4.35 0.46 -9.03
CA THR A 160 5.49 0.64 -8.14
C THR A 160 5.30 1.88 -7.28
N ALA A 161 4.96 3.02 -7.88
CA ALA A 161 4.71 4.25 -7.14
C ALA A 161 3.56 4.09 -6.11
N VAL A 162 2.48 3.38 -6.46
CA VAL A 162 1.39 3.09 -5.49
C VAL A 162 1.91 2.27 -4.32
N ARG A 163 2.71 1.23 -4.56
CA ARG A 163 3.33 0.43 -3.47
C ARG A 163 4.37 1.20 -2.66
N GLU A 164 4.89 2.28 -3.18
CA GLU A 164 5.83 3.19 -2.53
C GLU A 164 5.12 4.37 -1.84
N GLY A 165 3.78 4.39 -1.81
CA GLY A 165 2.99 5.35 -1.04
C GLY A 165 2.31 6.45 -1.87
N VAL A 166 2.48 6.49 -3.20
CA VAL A 166 1.78 7.43 -4.07
C VAL A 166 0.36 6.92 -4.36
N LEU A 167 -0.45 6.82 -3.30
CA LEU A 167 -1.73 6.13 -3.31
C LEU A 167 -2.78 6.82 -4.22
N HIS A 168 -2.70 8.14 -4.42
CA HIS A 168 -3.62 8.86 -5.31
C HIS A 168 -3.51 8.44 -6.79
N PHE A 169 -2.51 7.63 -7.15
CA PHE A 169 -2.44 7.02 -8.48
C PHE A 169 -3.44 5.88 -8.68
N ALA A 170 -4.05 5.35 -7.62
CA ALA A 170 -5.17 4.43 -7.70
C ALA A 170 -6.50 5.15 -7.44
N SER A 171 -7.62 4.54 -7.83
CA SER A 171 -8.93 5.10 -7.53
C SER A 171 -9.24 5.03 -6.03
N GLU A 172 -10.16 5.87 -5.56
CA GLU A 172 -10.55 5.91 -4.14
C GLU A 172 -11.01 4.55 -3.63
N ASN A 173 -11.83 3.82 -4.40
CA ASN A 173 -12.33 2.49 -4.02
C ASN A 173 -11.18 1.47 -3.91
N VAL A 174 -10.19 1.54 -4.81
CA VAL A 174 -8.99 0.71 -4.73
C VAL A 174 -8.15 1.07 -3.51
N ASN A 175 -8.00 2.35 -3.19
CA ASN A 175 -7.25 2.79 -2.00
C ASN A 175 -7.94 2.38 -0.70
N LYS A 176 -9.26 2.48 -0.61
CA LYS A 176 -10.03 1.95 0.53
C LYS A 176 -9.81 0.45 0.69
N TYR A 177 -9.81 -0.30 -0.41
CA TYR A 177 -9.53 -1.73 -0.37
C TYR A 177 -8.09 -2.03 0.11
N ILE A 178 -7.09 -1.28 -0.38
CA ILE A 178 -5.69 -1.37 0.07
C ILE A 178 -5.61 -1.13 1.58
N GLY A 179 -6.20 -0.05 2.09
CA GLY A 179 -6.18 0.32 3.50
C GLY A 179 -6.87 -0.69 4.41
N CYS A 180 -8.08 -1.14 4.05
CA CYS A 180 -8.83 -2.14 4.82
C CYS A 180 -8.13 -3.50 4.88
N ASN A 181 -7.37 -3.85 3.86
CA ASN A 181 -6.65 -5.12 3.78
C ASN A 181 -5.17 -5.02 4.17
N PHE A 182 -4.68 -3.85 4.54
CA PHE A 182 -3.29 -3.56 4.89
C PHE A 182 -2.29 -3.93 3.78
N LEU A 183 -2.69 -3.81 2.52
CA LEU A 183 -1.84 -4.15 1.39
C LEU A 183 -0.70 -3.13 1.24
N TYR A 184 0.48 -3.62 0.89
CA TYR A 184 1.69 -2.83 0.62
C TYR A 184 2.22 -2.02 1.82
N ALA A 185 1.70 -2.24 3.03
CA ALA A 185 2.06 -1.47 4.21
C ALA A 185 3.57 -1.45 4.49
N LYS A 186 4.24 -2.61 4.40
CA LYS A 186 5.70 -2.72 4.61
C LYS A 186 6.48 -1.98 3.53
N GLU A 187 6.12 -2.16 2.26
CA GLU A 187 6.76 -1.48 1.14
C GLU A 187 6.66 0.05 1.29
N ILE A 188 5.46 0.53 1.68
CA ILE A 188 5.23 1.96 1.93
C ILE A 188 6.15 2.47 3.05
N ILE A 189 6.19 1.79 4.21
CA ILE A 189 7.05 2.20 5.34
C ILE A 189 8.51 2.25 4.94
N HIS A 190 9.00 1.27 4.17
CA HIS A 190 10.37 1.27 3.67
C HIS A 190 10.66 2.34 2.61
N SER A 191 9.64 2.84 1.92
CA SER A 191 9.78 3.89 0.92
C SER A 191 9.72 5.30 1.50
N VAL A 192 8.84 5.53 2.50
CA VAL A 192 8.59 6.87 3.05
C VAL A 192 9.48 7.23 4.24
N LEU A 193 10.17 6.26 4.83
CA LEU A 193 11.03 6.45 5.99
C LEU A 193 12.47 6.05 5.71
N SER A 194 13.41 6.65 6.43
CA SER A 194 14.80 6.19 6.45
C SER A 194 14.89 4.72 6.88
N ALA A 195 15.92 4.00 6.41
CA ALA A 195 16.12 2.59 6.73
C ALA A 195 16.14 2.30 8.24
N LYS A 196 16.74 3.22 9.03
CA LYS A 196 16.77 3.12 10.50
C LYS A 196 15.37 3.24 11.10
N ARG A 197 14.55 4.19 10.63
CA ARG A 197 13.20 4.40 11.12
C ARG A 197 12.26 3.29 10.69
N ALA A 198 12.34 2.86 9.44
CA ALA A 198 11.58 1.73 8.94
C ALA A 198 11.87 0.44 9.75
N LYS A 199 13.14 0.15 10.04
CA LYS A 199 13.52 -0.97 10.91
C LYS A 199 12.90 -0.89 12.30
N HIS A 200 12.88 0.31 12.90
CA HIS A 200 12.20 0.53 14.19
C HIS A 200 10.69 0.27 14.09
N CYS A 201 10.01 0.79 13.07
CA CYS A 201 8.58 0.54 12.87
C CYS A 201 8.26 -0.95 12.72
N VAL A 202 9.09 -1.70 11.98
CA VAL A 202 8.92 -3.16 11.84
C VAL A 202 9.11 -3.86 13.18
N ALA A 203 10.15 -3.52 13.95
CA ALA A 203 10.39 -4.10 15.27
C ALA A 203 9.24 -3.78 16.26
N ALA A 204 8.72 -2.55 16.22
CA ALA A 204 7.56 -2.17 17.03
C ALA A 204 6.30 -2.93 16.62
N ALA A 205 6.08 -3.16 15.32
CA ALA A 205 4.97 -3.94 14.80
C ALA A 205 5.02 -5.40 15.27
N GLU A 206 6.18 -6.04 15.16
CA GLU A 206 6.38 -7.43 15.58
C GLU A 206 6.16 -7.58 17.09
N PHE A 207 6.74 -6.69 17.89
CA PHE A 207 6.55 -6.70 19.34
C PHE A 207 5.11 -6.42 19.75
N ALA A 208 4.43 -5.48 19.11
CA ALA A 208 3.01 -5.16 19.35
C ALA A 208 2.12 -6.38 19.07
N ALA A 209 2.39 -7.11 17.97
CA ALA A 209 1.63 -8.30 17.63
C ALA A 209 1.84 -9.45 18.62
N GLU A 210 3.06 -9.63 19.15
CA GLU A 210 3.35 -10.62 20.20
C GLU A 210 2.64 -10.25 21.52
N LEU A 211 2.76 -9.00 21.93
CA LEU A 211 2.13 -8.50 23.16
C LEU A 211 0.60 -8.59 23.07
N ALA A 212 0.00 -8.29 21.91
CA ALA A 212 -1.44 -8.40 21.69
C ALA A 212 -1.96 -9.81 21.96
N LYS A 213 -1.21 -10.86 21.62
CA LYS A 213 -1.59 -12.25 21.87
C LYS A 213 -1.70 -12.56 23.38
N THR A 214 -0.84 -11.97 24.22
CA THR A 214 -0.85 -12.21 25.68
C THR A 214 -2.12 -11.66 26.34
N VAL A 215 -2.67 -10.57 25.79
CA VAL A 215 -3.89 -9.91 26.29
C VAL A 215 -5.13 -10.25 25.45
N LYS A 216 -5.05 -11.26 24.59
CA LYS A 216 -6.15 -11.72 23.71
C LYS A 216 -6.73 -10.61 22.83
N TYR A 217 -5.89 -9.67 22.39
CA TYR A 217 -6.25 -8.63 21.44
C TYR A 217 -5.91 -9.06 20.00
N ASN A 218 -6.49 -8.40 18.99
CA ASN A 218 -6.23 -8.67 17.58
C ASN A 218 -4.76 -8.37 17.21
N ALA A 219 -3.96 -9.41 17.04
CA ALA A 219 -2.53 -9.30 16.74
C ALA A 219 -2.26 -8.64 15.38
N ARG A 220 -3.18 -8.77 14.40
CA ARG A 220 -3.06 -8.10 13.09
C ARG A 220 -3.20 -6.59 13.24
N ASP A 221 -4.20 -6.12 13.95
CA ASP A 221 -4.42 -4.68 14.16
C ASP A 221 -3.28 -4.07 14.96
N ALA A 222 -2.80 -4.78 16.01
CA ALA A 222 -1.63 -4.37 16.78
C ALA A 222 -0.36 -4.28 15.94
N TYR A 223 -0.14 -5.26 15.03
CA TYR A 223 0.97 -5.23 14.09
C TYR A 223 0.96 -3.95 13.24
N TYR A 224 -0.17 -3.64 12.61
CA TYR A 224 -0.25 -2.49 11.70
C TYR A 224 -0.28 -1.15 12.43
N ALA A 225 -0.88 -1.08 13.63
CA ALA A 225 -0.76 0.09 14.48
C ALA A 225 0.70 0.37 14.86
N GLY A 226 1.44 -0.66 15.28
CA GLY A 226 2.88 -0.58 15.53
C GLY A 226 3.70 -0.23 14.28
N LEU A 227 3.33 -0.73 13.11
CA LEU A 227 4.03 -0.44 11.85
C LEU A 227 3.88 1.03 11.44
N PHE A 228 2.71 1.61 11.64
CA PHE A 228 2.39 2.97 11.18
C PHE A 228 2.60 4.07 12.24
N HIS A 229 2.90 3.73 13.52
CA HIS A 229 2.95 4.71 14.61
C HIS A 229 3.84 5.93 14.30
N ASP A 230 4.95 5.72 13.63
CA ASP A 230 5.95 6.75 13.29
C ASP A 230 6.00 7.07 11.78
N VAL A 231 4.97 6.74 10.99
CA VAL A 231 4.95 6.94 9.52
C VAL A 231 5.21 8.38 9.09
N CYS A 232 4.86 9.36 9.91
CA CYS A 232 5.09 10.79 9.68
C CYS A 232 6.23 11.39 10.53
N LYS A 233 7.10 10.54 11.13
CA LYS A 233 8.13 11.00 12.06
C LYS A 233 9.23 11.87 11.43
N GLU A 234 9.47 11.69 10.16
CA GLU A 234 10.54 12.36 9.41
C GLU A 234 10.04 13.57 8.60
N LEU A 235 8.75 13.92 8.71
CA LEU A 235 8.24 15.18 8.20
C LEU A 235 8.82 16.37 8.99
N SER A 236 9.18 17.42 8.27
CA SER A 236 9.52 18.69 8.88
C SER A 236 8.32 19.28 9.63
N GLU A 237 8.58 20.29 10.47
CA GLU A 237 7.50 20.97 11.21
C GLU A 237 6.51 21.64 10.25
N ASP A 238 6.99 22.28 9.19
CA ASP A 238 6.13 22.96 8.20
C ASP A 238 5.30 21.98 7.37
N GLU A 239 5.87 20.86 6.95
CA GLU A 239 5.13 19.78 6.27
C GLU A 239 4.06 19.21 7.19
N SER A 240 4.40 18.94 8.45
CA SER A 240 3.45 18.41 9.44
C SER A 240 2.29 19.38 9.67
N ARG A 241 2.56 20.68 9.78
CA ARG A 241 1.55 21.70 9.95
C ARG A 241 0.64 21.83 8.73
N SER A 242 1.23 21.83 7.53
CA SER A 242 0.47 21.86 6.27
C SER A 242 -0.43 20.63 6.13
N PHE A 243 0.07 19.46 6.51
CA PHE A 243 -0.70 18.21 6.51
C PHE A 243 -1.89 18.26 7.47
N ILE A 244 -1.70 18.77 8.71
CA ILE A 244 -2.79 18.91 9.69
C ILE A 244 -3.84 19.91 9.20
N VAL A 245 -3.45 21.03 8.59
CA VAL A 245 -4.39 21.98 7.99
C VAL A 245 -5.24 21.32 6.92
N GLN A 246 -4.64 20.49 6.09
CA GLN A 246 -5.35 19.82 4.99
C GLN A 246 -6.34 18.74 5.47
N PHE A 247 -5.98 17.96 6.49
CA PHE A 247 -6.74 16.80 6.94
C PHE A 247 -7.32 16.91 8.35
N GLY A 248 -6.92 17.90 9.13
CA GLY A 248 -7.43 18.12 10.48
C GLY A 248 -8.83 18.75 10.46
N LEU A 249 -9.72 18.29 11.36
CA LEU A 249 -11.13 18.66 11.39
C LEU A 249 -11.37 20.15 11.72
N ASN A 250 -10.47 20.82 12.44
CA ASN A 250 -10.66 22.18 13.00
C ASN A 250 -9.61 23.20 12.52
N GLY A 251 -8.94 22.90 11.40
CA GLY A 251 -7.79 23.71 10.99
C GLY A 251 -6.59 23.60 11.96
N TYR A 252 -5.51 24.26 11.62
CA TYR A 252 -4.32 24.26 12.48
C TYR A 252 -4.46 25.28 13.61
N ASN A 253 -4.44 24.80 14.86
CA ASN A 253 -4.27 25.62 16.04
C ASN A 253 -3.00 25.18 16.78
N LYS A 254 -2.01 26.08 16.92
CA LYS A 254 -0.72 25.80 17.57
C LYS A 254 -0.88 25.25 19.00
N ASN A 255 -1.90 25.70 19.73
CA ASN A 255 -2.17 25.27 21.10
C ASN A 255 -2.75 23.86 21.17
N ILE A 256 -3.51 23.45 20.14
CA ILE A 256 -4.07 22.10 20.04
C ILE A 256 -3.00 21.11 19.53
N TYR A 257 -2.12 21.57 18.64
CA TYR A 257 -1.09 20.74 18.00
C TYR A 257 0.33 21.27 18.30
N PRO A 258 0.82 21.15 19.54
CA PRO A 258 2.19 21.53 19.88
C PRO A 258 3.20 20.64 19.15
N LYS A 259 4.43 21.13 18.95
CA LYS A 259 5.48 20.47 18.15
C LYS A 259 5.67 18.99 18.48
N HIS A 260 5.66 18.63 19.77
CA HIS A 260 5.88 17.25 20.21
C HIS A 260 4.73 16.30 19.86
N LYS A 261 3.52 16.81 19.55
CA LYS A 261 2.35 16.03 19.12
C LYS A 261 2.21 15.92 17.59
N LEU A 262 2.98 16.67 16.80
CA LEU A 262 2.76 16.77 15.35
C LEU A 262 2.85 15.41 14.64
N HIS A 263 3.93 14.65 14.87
CA HIS A 263 4.13 13.40 14.13
C HIS A 263 3.07 12.33 14.43
N GLN A 264 2.62 12.21 15.68
CA GLN A 264 1.56 11.27 16.06
C GLN A 264 0.20 11.68 15.46
N THR A 265 -0.09 12.99 15.46
CA THR A 265 -1.30 13.53 14.84
C THR A 265 -1.28 13.34 13.32
N CYS A 266 -0.17 13.69 12.66
CA CYS A 266 0.00 13.44 11.23
C CYS A 266 -0.08 11.95 10.89
N GLY A 267 0.55 11.08 11.69
CA GLY A 267 0.50 9.62 11.49
C GLY A 267 -0.92 9.07 11.56
N ALA A 268 -1.70 9.49 12.56
CA ALA A 268 -3.09 9.10 12.68
C ALA A 268 -3.95 9.59 11.49
N LEU A 269 -3.80 10.86 11.10
CA LEU A 269 -4.47 11.43 9.94
C LEU A 269 -4.03 10.75 8.64
N TRP A 270 -2.76 10.42 8.50
CA TRP A 270 -2.22 9.72 7.33
C TRP A 270 -2.86 8.33 7.16
N VAL A 271 -2.93 7.55 8.24
CA VAL A 271 -3.58 6.23 8.21
C VAL A 271 -5.05 6.35 7.81
N LYS A 272 -5.76 7.35 8.33
CA LYS A 272 -7.18 7.56 8.04
C LYS A 272 -7.44 8.09 6.63
N HIS A 273 -6.70 9.11 6.18
CA HIS A 273 -7.04 9.87 4.98
C HIS A 273 -6.20 9.51 3.76
N ILE A 274 -4.94 9.06 3.95
CA ILE A 274 -4.05 8.70 2.85
C ILE A 274 -4.08 7.19 2.62
N TYR A 275 -3.83 6.41 3.69
CA TYR A 275 -3.88 4.94 3.61
C TYR A 275 -5.32 4.40 3.61
N MET A 276 -6.30 5.23 4.00
CA MET A 276 -7.74 4.95 4.01
C MET A 276 -8.12 3.72 4.86
N ASN A 277 -7.42 3.51 5.97
CA ASN A 277 -7.85 2.54 6.99
C ASN A 277 -8.80 3.21 7.98
N ASN A 278 -10.00 2.67 8.13
CA ASN A 278 -11.07 3.25 8.95
C ASN A 278 -11.15 2.64 10.37
N ASN A 279 -10.16 1.86 10.81
CA ASN A 279 -10.13 1.32 12.16
C ASN A 279 -9.82 2.44 13.17
N ALA A 280 -10.84 2.79 13.98
CA ALA A 280 -10.72 3.88 14.94
C ALA A 280 -9.72 3.58 16.06
N GLU A 281 -9.55 2.29 16.46
CA GLU A 281 -8.59 1.92 17.49
C GLU A 281 -7.14 2.09 16.98
N ILE A 282 -6.85 1.73 15.71
CA ILE A 282 -5.53 1.99 15.09
C ILE A 282 -5.27 3.50 15.02
N TYR A 283 -6.25 4.28 14.57
CA TYR A 283 -6.14 5.73 14.54
C TYR A 283 -5.80 6.31 15.91
N ASN A 284 -6.58 5.91 16.96
CA ASN A 284 -6.38 6.42 18.32
C ASN A 284 -5.04 6.01 18.90
N SER A 285 -4.62 4.76 18.71
CA SER A 285 -3.35 4.27 19.23
C SER A 285 -2.15 5.03 18.65
N ILE A 286 -2.19 5.37 17.36
CA ILE A 286 -1.18 6.21 16.72
C ILE A 286 -1.25 7.64 17.26
N LEU A 287 -2.44 8.20 17.47
CA LEU A 287 -2.63 9.55 17.95
C LEU A 287 -2.06 9.79 19.35
N VAL A 288 -2.01 8.76 20.20
CA VAL A 288 -1.63 8.89 21.62
C VAL A 288 -0.31 8.17 21.98
N HIS A 289 0.37 7.52 21.01
CA HIS A 289 1.52 6.65 21.29
C HIS A 289 2.73 7.34 21.93
N THR A 290 2.84 8.67 21.85
CA THR A 290 3.93 9.42 22.47
C THR A 290 3.50 10.07 23.79
N THR A 291 2.31 10.65 23.84
CA THR A 291 1.87 11.53 24.93
C THR A 291 0.84 10.87 25.87
N LEU A 292 0.34 9.69 25.49
CA LEU A 292 -0.78 9.07 26.19
C LEU A 292 -2.06 9.95 26.17
N ASN A 293 -3.09 9.53 26.88
CA ASN A 293 -4.35 10.26 27.09
C ASN A 293 -4.98 9.84 28.43
N ASN A 294 -5.98 10.56 28.87
CA ASN A 294 -6.73 10.23 30.09
C ASN A 294 -7.41 8.85 29.98
N ASP A 295 -7.95 8.52 28.81
CA ASP A 295 -8.58 7.24 28.54
C ASP A 295 -7.79 6.52 27.45
N LEU A 296 -7.39 5.27 27.73
CA LEU A 296 -6.60 4.44 26.85
C LEU A 296 -7.25 3.07 26.67
N GLY A 297 -7.46 2.68 25.43
CA GLY A 297 -7.78 1.31 25.06
C GLY A 297 -6.57 0.37 25.16
N ILE A 298 -6.82 -0.91 25.00
CA ILE A 298 -5.77 -1.95 25.05
C ILE A 298 -4.74 -1.69 23.94
N LEU A 299 -5.19 -1.35 22.72
CA LEU A 299 -4.29 -1.11 21.59
C LEU A 299 -3.40 0.12 21.83
N ASP A 300 -3.93 1.17 22.47
CA ASP A 300 -3.16 2.38 22.80
C ASP A 300 -1.96 2.03 23.70
N LYS A 301 -2.21 1.21 24.74
CA LYS A 301 -1.18 0.73 25.67
C LYS A 301 -0.17 -0.16 24.96
N ILE A 302 -0.62 -1.09 24.08
CA ILE A 302 0.24 -1.98 23.31
C ILE A 302 1.21 -1.18 22.44
N VAL A 303 0.71 -0.20 21.66
CA VAL A 303 1.54 0.59 20.75
C VAL A 303 2.51 1.46 21.53
N PHE A 304 2.08 2.07 22.65
CA PHE A 304 2.97 2.82 23.52
C PHE A 304 4.11 1.95 24.05
N ILE A 305 3.82 0.76 24.59
CA ILE A 305 4.83 -0.19 25.05
C ILE A 305 5.79 -0.55 23.92
N ALA A 306 5.24 -0.94 22.78
CA ALA A 306 6.03 -1.42 21.64
C ALA A 306 7.03 -0.36 21.15
N ASP A 307 6.61 0.89 21.01
CA ASP A 307 7.53 1.98 20.64
C ASP A 307 8.69 2.14 21.63
N LYS A 308 8.45 1.97 22.93
CA LYS A 308 9.46 2.22 23.97
C LYS A 308 10.44 1.07 24.20
N ILE A 309 10.00 -0.19 24.03
CA ILE A 309 10.79 -1.36 24.40
C ILE A 309 10.94 -2.44 23.33
N CYS A 310 10.49 -2.22 22.08
CA CYS A 310 10.71 -3.18 20.97
C CYS A 310 12.18 -3.49 20.74
N ASP A 311 12.47 -4.49 19.92
CA ASP A 311 13.82 -4.83 19.53
C ASP A 311 14.57 -3.65 18.90
N GLY A 312 15.87 -3.54 19.21
CA GLY A 312 16.67 -2.37 18.84
C GLY A 312 16.65 -1.23 19.88
N ARG A 313 15.74 -1.25 20.86
CA ARG A 313 15.85 -0.40 22.06
C ARG A 313 16.82 -1.03 23.05
N ALA A 314 17.86 -0.27 23.44
CA ALA A 314 18.91 -0.72 24.33
C ALA A 314 19.10 0.31 25.45
N PHE A 315 18.66 -0.03 26.65
CA PHE A 315 18.91 0.69 27.90
C PHE A 315 18.89 -0.31 29.06
N GLU A 316 19.45 0.09 30.20
CA GLU A 316 19.49 -0.78 31.38
C GLU A 316 18.09 -1.18 31.85
N GLY A 317 17.85 -2.47 32.05
CA GLY A 317 16.57 -3.00 32.50
C GLY A 317 15.57 -3.28 31.38
N VAL A 318 15.81 -2.96 30.10
CA VAL A 318 14.84 -3.18 29.01
C VAL A 318 14.36 -4.62 28.91
N GLN A 319 15.26 -5.61 29.13
CA GLN A 319 14.90 -7.04 29.09
C GLN A 319 13.97 -7.45 30.23
N LYS A 320 14.12 -6.82 31.41
CA LYS A 320 13.20 -7.02 32.53
C LYS A 320 11.82 -6.48 32.22
N LEU A 321 11.76 -5.28 31.60
CA LEU A 321 10.48 -4.69 31.17
C LEU A 321 9.80 -5.54 30.09
N ARG A 322 10.53 -6.05 29.09
CA ARG A 322 9.97 -6.97 28.09
C ARG A 322 9.36 -8.22 28.71
N LYS A 323 10.05 -8.85 29.66
CA LYS A 323 9.51 -10.00 30.38
C LYS A 323 8.27 -9.64 31.20
N LEU A 324 8.32 -8.49 31.88
CA LEU A 324 7.21 -8.05 32.73
C LEU A 324 5.94 -7.80 31.91
N VAL A 325 6.00 -7.03 30.81
CA VAL A 325 4.82 -6.76 29.98
C VAL A 325 4.20 -8.01 29.36
N MET A 326 5.00 -9.06 29.12
CA MET A 326 4.51 -10.34 28.60
C MET A 326 3.86 -11.21 29.69
N SER A 327 4.27 -11.08 30.97
CA SER A 327 3.73 -11.85 32.08
C SER A 327 2.60 -11.15 32.84
N ASP A 328 2.70 -9.82 32.97
CA ASP A 328 1.72 -8.94 33.62
C ASP A 328 1.63 -7.63 32.82
N PHE A 329 0.63 -7.56 31.98
CA PHE A 329 0.47 -6.44 31.04
C PHE A 329 0.24 -5.11 31.76
N ASP A 330 -0.63 -5.06 32.76
CA ASP A 330 -0.99 -3.80 33.43
C ASP A 330 0.15 -3.29 34.31
N LEU A 331 0.80 -4.15 35.06
CA LEU A 331 2.01 -3.78 35.82
C LEU A 331 3.15 -3.38 34.88
N GLY A 332 3.35 -4.14 33.81
CA GLY A 332 4.35 -3.85 32.78
C GLY A 332 4.11 -2.50 32.11
N PHE A 333 2.87 -2.17 31.77
CA PHE A 333 2.51 -0.87 31.20
C PHE A 333 2.87 0.28 32.16
N LYS A 334 2.52 0.18 33.45
CA LYS A 334 2.87 1.18 34.45
C LYS A 334 4.38 1.42 34.54
N GLU A 335 5.15 0.35 34.56
CA GLU A 335 6.65 0.45 34.63
C GLU A 335 7.24 1.06 33.34
N VAL A 336 6.68 0.74 32.15
CA VAL A 336 7.11 1.38 30.91
C VAL A 336 6.76 2.87 30.89
N VAL A 337 5.57 3.26 31.36
CA VAL A 337 5.18 4.67 31.49
C VAL A 337 6.12 5.41 32.44
N LYS A 338 6.42 4.82 33.60
CA LYS A 338 7.35 5.39 34.60
C LYS A 338 8.74 5.59 33.98
N ARG A 339 9.30 4.58 33.32
CA ARG A 339 10.60 4.70 32.65
C ARG A 339 10.61 5.75 31.54
N ALA A 340 9.52 5.85 30.76
CA ALA A 340 9.37 6.89 29.73
C ALA A 340 9.31 8.29 30.33
N TYR A 341 8.63 8.46 31.47
CA TYR A 341 8.57 9.72 32.20
C TYR A 341 9.97 10.12 32.70
N GLU A 342 10.68 9.21 33.41
CA GLU A 342 12.04 9.42 33.90
C GLU A 342 13.01 9.83 32.78
N TYR A 343 12.97 9.10 31.66
CA TYR A 343 13.78 9.41 30.48
C TYR A 343 13.52 10.81 29.92
N ASN A 344 12.26 11.23 29.85
CA ASN A 344 11.91 12.59 29.40
C ASN A 344 12.44 13.66 30.36
N ILE A 345 12.35 13.44 31.67
CA ILE A 345 12.94 14.35 32.68
C ILE A 345 14.47 14.43 32.51
N GLU A 346 15.15 13.27 32.35
CA GLU A 346 16.61 13.21 32.10
C GLU A 346 17.00 14.02 30.83
N LYS A 347 16.10 14.09 29.83
CA LYS A 347 16.29 14.87 28.60
C LYS A 347 15.87 16.34 28.71
N GLY A 348 15.45 16.78 29.88
CA GLY A 348 15.04 18.17 30.13
C GLY A 348 13.68 18.55 29.52
N VAL A 349 12.83 17.54 29.22
CA VAL A 349 11.47 17.80 28.73
C VAL A 349 10.63 18.42 29.84
N GLN A 350 10.06 19.60 29.58
CA GLN A 350 9.09 20.24 30.48
C GLN A 350 7.69 19.79 30.10
N PHE A 351 6.99 19.19 31.04
CA PHE A 351 5.59 18.82 30.90
C PHE A 351 4.68 19.94 31.39
N ASP A 352 3.59 20.17 30.68
CA ASP A 352 2.48 20.97 31.20
C ASP A 352 1.68 20.21 32.28
N ASP A 353 0.80 20.91 32.99
CA ASP A 353 0.02 20.35 34.08
C ASP A 353 -0.91 19.21 33.62
N GLU A 354 -1.44 19.29 32.40
CA GLU A 354 -2.29 18.25 31.83
C GLU A 354 -1.49 16.97 31.56
N GLN A 355 -0.33 17.13 30.92
CA GLN A 355 0.54 16.00 30.63
C GLN A 355 1.08 15.32 31.90
N LEU A 356 1.40 16.11 32.94
CA LEU A 356 1.79 15.60 34.25
C LEU A 356 0.67 14.78 34.92
N LYS A 357 -0.58 15.25 34.83
CA LYS A 357 -1.74 14.49 35.34
C LYS A 357 -1.92 13.17 34.62
N ILE A 358 -1.75 13.15 33.30
CA ILE A 358 -1.84 11.91 32.49
C ILE A 358 -0.75 10.92 32.92
N TYR A 359 0.52 11.35 33.00
CA TYR A 359 1.59 10.45 33.46
C TYR A 359 1.35 9.93 34.88
N LYS A 360 0.98 10.79 35.83
CA LYS A 360 0.65 10.39 37.22
C LYS A 360 -0.48 9.35 37.27
N LYS A 361 -1.54 9.54 36.46
CA LYS A 361 -2.65 8.57 36.38
C LYS A 361 -2.15 7.17 35.98
N TRP A 362 -1.27 7.07 35.01
CA TRP A 362 -0.85 5.79 34.46
C TRP A 362 0.40 5.19 35.13
N MET A 363 1.08 5.92 36.00
CA MET A 363 2.17 5.40 36.86
C MET A 363 1.65 4.82 38.18
N ASN A 364 0.47 5.20 38.64
CA ASN A 364 -0.18 4.73 39.88
C ASN A 364 -1.17 3.59 39.56
#